data_2415709afb8aca3b57f6b41ccbd9f9b6
#
_entry.id   2415709afb8aca3b57f6b41ccbd9f9b6
#
_cell.length_a   1.000
_cell.length_b   1.000
_cell.length_c   1.000
_cell.angle_alpha   90.00
_cell.angle_beta   90.00
_cell.angle_gamma   90.00
#
_symmetry.space_group_name_H-M   'P 1'
#
loop_
_entity.id
_entity.type
_entity.pdbx_description
1 polymer ?
#
loop_
_entity_poly.entity_id
_entity_poly.type
_entity_poly.pdbx_seq_one_letter_code
_entity_poly.pdbx_strand_id
1 'polypeptide(L)'
;MQYFINSKDGSLQAAQNCGDKKPFFTFMSTAEFHKCKEQLPYYKELLHCLGSIRYCKAEVFKNCIIGTLRLPQKSEQRSPQLSFSFYLTGQSLLFVEDVGDLKLLVEKRISMFQELNSPAQLLLQFMEQMIEDDVLYLSHIESETEKMEENTGFSVFYRQK
;
A
#
# COMPACT_ATOMS: atom_id res chain seq x y z
N MET A 1 13.69 6.41 3.66
CA MET A 1 13.34 7.79 3.22
C MET A 1 12.19 8.30 4.08
N GLN A 2 12.19 9.58 4.44
CA GLN A 2 11.21 10.17 5.36
C GLN A 2 10.45 11.30 4.69
N TYR A 3 9.17 11.43 4.99
CA TYR A 3 8.29 12.46 4.47
C TYR A 3 7.61 13.21 5.62
N PHE A 4 7.41 14.49 5.42
CA PHE A 4 6.78 15.40 6.38
C PHE A 4 5.64 16.14 5.70
N ILE A 5 4.62 16.49 6.46
CA ILE A 5 3.55 17.36 5.95
C ILE A 5 4.04 18.80 5.99
N ASN A 6 3.90 19.49 4.85
CA ASN A 6 4.06 20.92 4.78
C ASN A 6 2.84 21.59 5.46
N SER A 7 3.10 22.39 6.48
CA SER A 7 2.04 23.05 7.26
C SER A 7 1.27 24.15 6.49
N LYS A 8 1.72 24.52 5.29
CA LYS A 8 1.06 25.57 4.50
C LYS A 8 -0.01 25.04 3.56
N ASP A 9 0.21 23.86 2.98
CA ASP A 9 -0.64 23.32 1.91
C ASP A 9 -1.01 21.84 2.14
N GLY A 10 -0.57 21.22 3.25
CA GLY A 10 -0.82 19.83 3.54
C GLY A 10 -0.09 18.83 2.63
N SER A 11 0.81 19.29 1.77
CA SER A 11 1.55 18.42 0.86
C SER A 11 2.63 17.61 1.56
N LEU A 12 2.95 16.42 1.02
CA LEU A 12 4.05 15.61 1.51
C LEU A 12 5.37 16.08 0.88
N GLN A 13 6.35 16.35 1.72
CA GLN A 13 7.70 16.72 1.29
C GLN A 13 8.73 15.72 1.78
N ALA A 14 9.58 15.25 0.86
CA ALA A 14 10.72 14.41 1.22
C ALA A 14 11.78 15.26 1.91
N ALA A 15 12.29 14.79 3.06
CA ALA A 15 13.40 15.44 3.74
C ALA A 15 14.42 14.41 4.24
N GLN A 16 15.69 14.75 4.11
CA GLN A 16 16.78 13.91 4.63
C GLN A 16 17.06 14.19 6.11
N ASN A 17 16.76 15.39 6.60
CA ASN A 17 16.91 15.77 8.01
C ASN A 17 15.93 16.91 8.36
N CYS A 18 14.99 16.63 9.22
CA CYS A 18 14.06 17.64 9.77
C CYS A 18 14.24 17.91 11.27
N GLY A 19 15.44 17.77 11.81
CA GLY A 19 15.71 17.96 13.23
C GLY A 19 14.87 17.03 14.11
N ASP A 20 14.31 17.53 15.20
CA ASP A 20 13.53 16.74 16.18
C ASP A 20 12.09 16.40 15.75
N LYS A 21 11.67 16.78 14.55
CA LYS A 21 10.31 16.46 14.06
C LYS A 21 10.22 14.99 13.68
N LYS A 22 9.23 14.29 14.22
CA LYS A 22 8.92 12.92 13.81
C LYS A 22 8.38 12.92 12.37
N PRO A 23 8.87 12.01 11.51
CA PRO A 23 8.35 11.89 10.15
C PRO A 23 6.90 11.42 10.18
N PHE A 24 6.10 12.02 9.31
CA PHE A 24 4.71 11.63 9.11
C PHE A 24 4.60 10.29 8.38
N PHE A 25 5.51 10.07 7.46
CA PHE A 25 5.58 8.87 6.65
C PHE A 25 7.02 8.43 6.39
N THR A 26 7.29 7.15 6.47
CA THR A 26 8.64 6.59 6.31
C THR A 26 8.62 5.31 5.49
N PHE A 27 9.58 5.19 4.58
CA PHE A 27 9.94 3.92 3.96
C PHE A 27 11.21 3.36 4.57
N MET A 28 11.22 2.06 4.83
CA MET A 28 12.39 1.31 5.28
C MET A 28 12.48 -0.01 4.52
N SER A 29 13.70 -0.45 4.24
CA SER A 29 13.97 -1.84 3.92
C SER A 29 13.88 -2.71 5.19
N THR A 30 13.72 -4.01 5.03
CA THR A 30 13.79 -4.96 6.16
C THR A 30 15.12 -4.83 6.91
N ALA A 31 16.23 -4.60 6.21
CA ALA A 31 17.54 -4.41 6.81
C ALA A 31 17.62 -3.12 7.66
N GLU A 32 17.02 -2.02 7.21
CA GLU A 32 16.94 -0.77 7.97
C GLU A 32 16.02 -0.94 9.20
N PHE A 33 14.88 -1.61 9.02
CA PHE A 33 13.95 -1.91 10.10
C PHE A 33 14.63 -2.71 11.22
N HIS A 34 15.44 -3.73 10.89
CA HIS A 34 16.18 -4.51 11.87
C HIS A 34 17.13 -3.68 12.74
N LYS A 35 17.62 -2.53 12.26
CA LYS A 35 18.50 -1.65 13.04
C LYS A 35 17.75 -0.77 14.05
N CYS A 36 16.49 -0.45 13.78
CA CYS A 36 15.70 0.48 14.63
C CYS A 36 14.47 -0.18 15.28
N LYS A 37 14.24 -1.46 15.07
CA LYS A 37 13.03 -2.20 15.49
C LYS A 37 12.70 -2.04 16.98
N GLU A 38 13.72 -2.05 17.85
CA GLU A 38 13.53 -1.99 19.30
C GLU A 38 12.92 -0.68 19.81
N GLN A 39 12.94 0.37 18.96
CA GLN A 39 12.33 1.66 19.27
C GLN A 39 10.80 1.68 19.01
N LEU A 40 10.29 0.63 18.34
CA LEU A 40 8.88 0.53 17.96
C LEU A 40 8.14 -0.44 18.89
N PRO A 41 7.03 -0.01 19.54
CA PRO A 41 6.14 -0.94 20.24
C PRO A 41 5.65 -2.04 19.29
N TYR A 42 5.51 -3.26 19.79
CA TYR A 42 5.03 -4.41 19.00
C TYR A 42 5.89 -4.74 17.75
N TYR A 43 7.18 -4.44 17.77
CA TYR A 43 8.07 -4.72 16.64
C TYR A 43 8.18 -6.22 16.31
N LYS A 44 7.97 -7.10 17.30
CA LYS A 44 8.00 -8.57 17.10
C LYS A 44 6.87 -9.02 16.18
N GLU A 45 5.69 -8.46 16.35
CA GLU A 45 4.50 -8.70 15.53
C GLU A 45 4.74 -8.23 14.10
N LEU A 46 5.35 -7.06 13.93
CA LEU A 46 5.74 -6.58 12.60
C LEU A 46 6.79 -7.48 11.94
N LEU A 47 7.78 -7.97 12.71
CA LEU A 47 8.76 -8.96 12.21
C LEU A 47 8.11 -10.25 11.71
N HIS A 48 7.11 -10.76 12.42
CA HIS A 48 6.34 -11.90 11.95
C HIS A 48 5.61 -11.62 10.64
N CYS A 49 5.16 -10.40 10.44
CA CYS A 49 4.54 -9.99 9.19
C CYS A 49 5.52 -9.93 8.01
N LEU A 50 6.78 -9.53 8.24
CA LEU A 50 7.80 -9.40 7.20
C LEU A 50 8.28 -10.74 6.61
N GLY A 51 8.27 -11.82 7.40
CA GLY A 51 8.87 -13.10 7.01
C GLY A 51 8.12 -13.87 5.91
N SER A 52 6.84 -13.64 5.70
CA SER A 52 6.05 -14.31 4.65
C SER A 52 4.74 -13.58 4.37
N ILE A 53 4.79 -12.56 3.53
CA ILE A 53 3.57 -11.87 3.12
C ILE A 53 2.83 -12.73 2.08
N ARG A 54 1.90 -13.58 2.54
CA ARG A 54 1.09 -14.47 1.69
C ARG A 54 -0.29 -13.93 1.40
N TYR A 55 -0.81 -13.06 2.26
CA TYR A 55 -2.17 -12.49 2.19
C TYR A 55 -2.21 -11.12 2.86
N CYS A 56 -3.26 -10.38 2.57
CA CYS A 56 -3.52 -9.12 3.24
C CYS A 56 -4.09 -9.39 4.64
N LYS A 57 -3.54 -8.72 5.64
CA LYS A 57 -4.06 -8.74 7.00
C LYS A 57 -3.80 -7.42 7.72
N ALA A 58 -4.59 -7.15 8.75
CA ALA A 58 -4.35 -6.06 9.69
C ALA A 58 -4.70 -6.51 11.12
N GLU A 59 -3.86 -6.17 12.05
CA GLU A 59 -4.05 -6.43 13.48
C GLU A 59 -4.01 -5.10 14.23
N VAL A 60 -5.00 -4.89 15.10
CA VAL A 60 -5.16 -3.65 15.88
C VAL A 60 -4.60 -3.86 17.28
N PHE A 61 -3.65 -3.01 17.65
CA PHE A 61 -3.06 -2.94 18.98
C PHE A 61 -3.49 -1.63 19.68
N LYS A 62 -3.16 -1.49 20.95
CA LYS A 62 -3.59 -0.33 21.76
C LYS A 62 -3.27 1.02 21.10
N ASN A 63 -2.10 1.17 20.48
CA ASN A 63 -1.60 2.44 19.96
C ASN A 63 -1.17 2.37 18.50
N CYS A 64 -1.35 1.23 17.82
CA CYS A 64 -0.96 1.05 16.43
C CYS A 64 -1.79 -0.02 15.73
N ILE A 65 -1.74 0.02 14.41
CA ILE A 65 -2.22 -1.02 13.52
C ILE A 65 -1.01 -1.55 12.76
N ILE A 66 -0.87 -2.86 12.72
CA ILE A 66 0.18 -3.55 11.98
C ILE A 66 -0.49 -4.41 10.92
N GLY A 67 0.01 -4.36 9.70
CA GLY A 67 -0.57 -5.16 8.66
C GLY A 67 0.38 -5.46 7.51
N THR A 68 -0.13 -6.30 6.61
CA THR A 68 0.52 -6.65 5.35
C THR A 68 -0.45 -6.43 4.22
N LEU A 69 0.08 -5.95 3.11
CA LEU A 69 -0.64 -5.84 1.85
C LEU A 69 0.14 -6.59 0.78
N ARG A 70 -0.60 -7.33 -0.03
CA ARG A 70 -0.07 -8.02 -1.19
C ARG A 70 -0.97 -7.73 -2.37
N LEU A 71 -0.41 -7.06 -3.37
CA LEU A 71 -1.14 -6.72 -4.57
C LEU A 71 -0.93 -7.80 -5.61
N PRO A 72 -2.00 -8.28 -6.27
CA PRO A 72 -1.88 -9.23 -7.35
C PRO A 72 -1.09 -8.61 -8.50
N GLN A 73 -0.31 -9.44 -9.17
CA GLN A 73 0.35 -9.06 -10.42
C GLN A 73 -0.71 -8.95 -11.51
N LYS A 74 -0.80 -7.80 -12.17
CA LYS A 74 -1.67 -7.61 -13.33
C LYS A 74 -1.01 -8.26 -14.54
N SER A 75 -1.71 -9.16 -15.23
CA SER A 75 -1.15 -10.04 -16.27
C SER A 75 -0.53 -9.32 -17.47
N GLU A 76 -0.97 -8.11 -17.77
CA GLU A 76 -0.47 -7.34 -18.92
C GLU A 76 0.74 -6.46 -18.58
N GLN A 77 1.00 -6.20 -17.32
CA GLN A 77 2.16 -5.45 -16.88
C GLN A 77 3.16 -6.44 -16.27
N ARG A 78 4.37 -6.50 -16.82
CA ARG A 78 5.51 -7.19 -16.20
C ARG A 78 5.95 -6.52 -14.87
N SER A 79 4.99 -5.94 -14.13
CA SER A 79 5.26 -5.37 -12.83
C SER A 79 5.40 -6.49 -11.81
N PRO A 80 6.43 -6.46 -10.98
CA PRO A 80 6.60 -7.44 -9.93
C PRO A 80 5.42 -7.39 -8.97
N GLN A 81 5.12 -8.54 -8.35
CA GLN A 81 4.11 -8.60 -7.31
C GLN A 81 4.53 -7.73 -6.13
N LEU A 82 3.75 -6.67 -5.86
CA LEU A 82 4.03 -5.78 -4.74
C LEU A 82 3.53 -6.40 -3.43
N SER A 83 4.42 -6.54 -2.47
CA SER A 83 4.09 -6.97 -1.12
C SER A 83 4.89 -6.19 -0.09
N PHE A 84 4.22 -5.69 0.94
CA PHE A 84 4.83 -4.88 1.98
C PHE A 84 4.11 -5.01 3.30
N SER A 85 4.79 -4.65 4.37
CA SER A 85 4.19 -4.50 5.69
C SER A 85 4.06 -3.03 6.05
N PHE A 86 3.06 -2.71 6.88
CA PHE A 86 2.87 -1.36 7.39
C PHE A 86 2.70 -1.35 8.91
N TYR A 87 3.12 -0.24 9.50
CA TYR A 87 2.95 0.09 10.90
C TYR A 87 2.37 1.49 10.99
N LEU A 88 1.14 1.58 11.41
CA LEU A 88 0.38 2.83 11.50
C LEU A 88 0.16 3.22 12.97
N THR A 89 0.49 4.46 13.30
CA THR A 89 0.14 5.10 14.57
C THR A 89 -0.70 6.34 14.33
N GLY A 90 -1.18 6.99 15.41
CA GLY A 90 -1.87 8.28 15.27
C GLY A 90 -0.98 9.41 14.71
N GLN A 91 0.35 9.25 14.68
CA GLN A 91 1.29 10.29 14.31
C GLN A 91 2.16 9.95 13.11
N SER A 92 2.29 8.68 12.75
CA SER A 92 3.20 8.23 11.70
C SER A 92 2.72 6.96 11.01
N LEU A 93 3.09 6.82 9.74
CA LEU A 93 2.95 5.62 8.94
C LEU A 93 4.34 5.16 8.50
N LEU A 94 4.65 3.90 8.74
CA LEU A 94 5.87 3.25 8.28
C LEU A 94 5.49 2.14 7.31
N PHE A 95 6.12 2.12 6.15
CA PHE A 95 6.12 0.98 5.25
C PHE A 95 7.48 0.28 5.28
N VAL A 96 7.44 -1.05 5.28
CA VAL A 96 8.64 -1.91 5.21
C VAL A 96 8.54 -2.79 3.97
N GLU A 97 9.52 -2.64 3.09
CA GLU A 97 9.58 -3.31 1.79
C GLU A 97 11.04 -3.43 1.33
N ASP A 98 11.38 -4.54 0.66
CA ASP A 98 12.76 -4.80 0.20
C ASP A 98 12.98 -4.51 -1.30
N VAL A 99 11.93 -4.53 -2.11
CA VAL A 99 12.05 -4.43 -3.58
C VAL A 99 12.14 -2.98 -4.07
N GLY A 100 11.60 -2.03 -3.33
CA GLY A 100 11.61 -0.61 -3.66
C GLY A 100 10.51 -0.15 -4.63
N ASP A 101 9.66 -1.05 -5.10
CA ASP A 101 8.58 -0.75 -6.04
C ASP A 101 7.46 0.07 -5.39
N LEU A 102 7.17 -0.17 -4.12
CA LEU A 102 6.21 0.60 -3.34
C LEU A 102 6.62 2.07 -3.24
N LYS A 103 7.89 2.32 -2.99
CA LYS A 103 8.42 3.68 -2.92
C LYS A 103 8.19 4.42 -4.23
N LEU A 104 8.52 3.79 -5.36
CA LEU A 104 8.30 4.38 -6.69
C LEU A 104 6.82 4.62 -6.98
N LEU A 105 5.95 3.70 -6.55
CA LEU A 105 4.50 3.83 -6.71
C LEU A 105 3.96 5.05 -5.91
N VAL A 106 4.35 5.18 -4.66
CA VAL A 106 3.94 6.32 -3.82
C VAL A 106 4.51 7.62 -4.34
N GLU A 107 5.78 7.66 -4.75
CA GLU A 107 6.41 8.87 -5.31
C GLU A 107 5.71 9.36 -6.58
N LYS A 108 5.27 8.46 -7.44
CA LYS A 108 4.49 8.82 -8.63
C LYS A 108 3.12 9.41 -8.30
N ARG A 109 2.53 9.02 -7.18
CA ARG A 109 1.17 9.39 -6.79
C ARG A 109 1.12 10.43 -5.68
N ILE A 110 2.27 10.82 -5.13
CA ILE A 110 2.35 11.74 -3.99
C ILE A 110 1.66 13.08 -4.25
N SER A 111 1.66 13.53 -5.50
CA SER A 111 0.97 14.76 -5.93
C SER A 111 -0.57 14.63 -5.96
N MET A 112 -1.09 13.41 -5.93
CA MET A 112 -2.53 13.14 -5.89
C MET A 112 -3.07 13.09 -4.46
N PHE A 113 -2.19 12.94 -3.47
CA PHE A 113 -2.58 12.99 -2.07
C PHE A 113 -2.91 14.42 -1.66
N GLN A 114 -4.17 14.66 -1.35
CA GLN A 114 -4.68 15.99 -1.00
C GLN A 114 -5.08 16.05 0.48
N GLU A 115 -4.86 17.20 1.09
CA GLU A 115 -5.36 17.54 2.43
C GLU A 115 -5.08 16.47 3.49
N LEU A 116 -3.85 15.97 3.55
CA LEU A 116 -3.45 14.95 4.51
C LEU A 116 -3.42 15.52 5.93
N ASN A 117 -4.35 15.09 6.76
CA ASN A 117 -4.46 15.49 8.16
C ASN A 117 -4.02 14.39 9.13
N SER A 118 -3.91 13.14 8.67
CA SER A 118 -3.48 12.02 9.50
C SER A 118 -2.76 10.94 8.69
N PRO A 119 -1.87 10.15 9.33
CA PRO A 119 -1.22 9.01 8.68
C PRO A 119 -2.22 7.94 8.21
N ALA A 120 -3.34 7.80 8.91
CA ALA A 120 -4.42 6.89 8.51
C ALA A 120 -5.07 7.33 7.19
N GLN A 121 -5.27 8.63 7.01
CA GLN A 121 -5.82 9.17 5.76
C GLN A 121 -4.87 8.92 4.59
N LEU A 122 -3.55 9.05 4.77
CA LEU A 122 -2.57 8.68 3.75
C LEU A 122 -2.69 7.21 3.36
N LEU A 123 -2.78 6.30 4.34
CA LEU A 123 -2.93 4.87 4.07
C LEU A 123 -4.23 4.59 3.30
N LEU A 124 -5.34 5.21 3.69
CA LEU A 124 -6.64 5.04 3.03
C LEU A 124 -6.62 5.57 1.59
N GLN A 125 -6.12 6.78 1.36
CA GLN A 125 -5.99 7.33 0.01
C GLN A 125 -5.08 6.48 -0.88
N PHE A 126 -4.00 5.94 -0.32
CA PHE A 126 -3.14 5.01 -1.02
C PHE A 126 -3.88 3.72 -1.41
N MET A 127 -4.64 3.13 -0.49
CA MET A 127 -5.45 1.93 -0.75
C MET A 127 -6.55 2.21 -1.79
N GLU A 128 -7.22 3.34 -1.69
CA GLU A 128 -8.26 3.77 -2.64
C GLU A 128 -7.72 3.85 -4.07
N GLN A 129 -6.57 4.49 -4.26
CA GLN A 129 -5.94 4.57 -5.57
C GLN A 129 -5.55 3.20 -6.15
N MET A 130 -5.21 2.25 -5.28
CA MET A 130 -4.89 0.89 -5.72
C MET A 130 -6.13 0.11 -6.16
N ILE A 131 -7.25 0.30 -5.45
CA ILE A 131 -8.55 -0.31 -5.78
C ILE A 131 -9.11 0.28 -7.08
N GLU A 132 -8.95 1.58 -7.30
CA GLU A 132 -9.41 2.25 -8.52
C GLU A 132 -8.77 1.62 -9.78
N ASP A 133 -7.48 1.38 -9.76
CA ASP A 133 -6.79 0.67 -10.85
C ASP A 133 -7.30 -0.77 -11.02
N ASP A 134 -7.68 -1.45 -9.93
CA ASP A 134 -8.19 -2.82 -9.98
C ASP A 134 -9.60 -2.90 -10.56
N VAL A 135 -10.45 -1.92 -10.31
CA VAL A 135 -11.80 -1.83 -10.92
C VAL A 135 -11.70 -1.72 -12.45
N LEU A 136 -10.79 -0.87 -12.95
CA LEU A 136 -10.56 -0.74 -14.40
C LEU A 136 -10.05 -2.06 -15.01
N TYR A 137 -9.14 -2.74 -14.32
CA TYR A 137 -8.62 -4.02 -14.77
C TYR A 137 -9.70 -5.12 -14.79
N LEU A 138 -10.55 -5.20 -13.78
CA LEU A 138 -11.66 -6.15 -13.74
C LEU A 138 -12.68 -5.89 -14.86
N SER A 139 -13.00 -4.63 -15.14
CA SER A 139 -13.89 -4.27 -16.26
C SER A 139 -13.31 -4.68 -17.62
N HIS A 140 -11.98 -4.59 -17.77
CA HIS A 140 -11.32 -5.07 -18.98
C HIS A 140 -11.41 -6.59 -19.13
N ILE A 141 -11.14 -7.36 -18.07
CA ILE A 141 -11.28 -8.82 -18.05
C ILE A 141 -12.71 -9.23 -18.40
N GLU A 142 -13.71 -8.57 -17.81
CA GLU A 142 -15.12 -8.83 -18.08
C GLU A 142 -15.42 -8.66 -19.56
N SER A 143 -15.01 -7.54 -20.16
CA SER A 143 -15.18 -7.30 -21.61
C SER A 143 -14.48 -8.32 -22.49
N GLU A 144 -13.27 -8.76 -22.14
CA GLU A 144 -12.57 -9.82 -22.90
C GLU A 144 -13.27 -11.17 -22.77
N THR A 145 -13.80 -11.49 -21.59
CA THR A 145 -14.55 -12.73 -21.37
C THR A 145 -15.84 -12.75 -22.19
N GLU A 146 -16.59 -11.64 -22.21
CA GLU A 146 -17.80 -11.49 -23.04
C GLU A 146 -17.50 -11.72 -24.54
N LYS A 147 -16.42 -11.12 -25.06
CA LYS A 147 -15.99 -11.33 -26.46
C LYS A 147 -15.64 -12.79 -26.74
N MET A 148 -15.01 -13.49 -25.78
CA MET A 148 -14.69 -14.90 -25.94
C MET A 148 -15.98 -15.76 -25.96
N GLU A 149 -16.98 -15.46 -25.14
CA GLU A 149 -18.27 -16.14 -25.13
C GLU A 149 -19.02 -15.94 -26.46
N GLU A 150 -19.04 -14.72 -26.98
CA GLU A 150 -19.65 -14.41 -28.29
C GLU A 150 -18.98 -15.17 -29.42
N ASN A 151 -17.65 -15.24 -29.44
CA ASN A 151 -16.87 -15.91 -30.49
C ASN A 151 -16.95 -17.44 -30.42
N THR A 152 -17.21 -18.03 -29.26
CA THR A 152 -17.29 -19.48 -29.08
C THR A 152 -18.69 -20.06 -29.31
N GLY A 153 -19.71 -19.21 -29.49
CA GLY A 153 -21.10 -19.65 -29.66
C GLY A 153 -21.70 -20.37 -28.43
N PHE A 154 -21.00 -20.38 -27.34
CA PHE A 154 -21.50 -20.85 -26.05
C PHE A 154 -22.38 -19.76 -25.42
N SER A 155 -23.61 -19.62 -25.90
CA SER A 155 -24.65 -18.96 -25.12
C SER A 155 -24.94 -19.85 -23.91
N VAL A 156 -24.28 -19.54 -22.79
CA VAL A 156 -24.59 -20.20 -21.52
C VAL A 156 -26.02 -19.84 -21.16
N PHE A 157 -26.91 -20.82 -21.27
CA PHE A 157 -28.29 -20.78 -20.78
C PHE A 157 -28.27 -20.58 -19.25
N TYR A 158 -28.02 -19.38 -18.77
CA TYR A 158 -28.45 -18.96 -17.45
C TYR A 158 -29.61 -17.96 -17.60
N ARG A 159 -30.77 -18.45 -18.04
CA ARG A 159 -32.02 -17.77 -17.82
C ARG A 159 -32.92 -18.66 -16.97
N GLN A 160 -33.23 -18.19 -15.80
CA GLN A 160 -34.40 -18.44 -14.96
C GLN A 160 -34.52 -19.78 -14.24
N LYS A 161 -34.37 -19.72 -12.92
CA LYS A 161 -35.47 -20.06 -12.05
C LYS A 161 -35.55 -19.11 -10.87
#